data_1bae71d6e16ec509a70c4a16e188b8fd
#
_entry.id   1bae71d6e16ec509a70c4a16e188b8fd
#
_cell.length_a   1.000
_cell.length_b   1.000
_cell.length_c   1.000
_cell.angle_alpha   90.00
_cell.angle_beta   90.00
_cell.angle_gamma   90.00
#
_symmetry.space_group_name_H-M   'P 1'
#
loop_
_entity.id
_entity.type
_entity.pdbx_description
1 polymer ?
#
loop_
_entity_poly.entity_id
_entity_poly.type
_entity_poly.pdbx_seq_one_letter_code
_entity_poly.pdbx_strand_id
1 'polypeptide(L)'
;MSVRPTEMASASTISPTHLLDLVTRFSTEIGAMTDLGALSERIIQELCRVGGTTHGALYLLDREHEHFRRAGLVGLVAESCFPGTLALTHTIPQHLSSSLQTAPGMTEPHNGCRAALDDALAAMRAGRNLPHVSRGRLIAFSLLGGNRTHEHDATPIVSLLNALAQTATNALDTSMLLEDLHRSHALMKRTDRLRSLETIAGGFAHEIRNPLTSIKTFIQLAPERKDDADFIREFSRIVLDDVYRIERLIEEILDYARYMEPKLTEEDVNDIVSSCLYFIEVKADSRGIKIEKELVPDLPRVMLDRQQLKQVFLNLFLNALDAMSEKGGVLRVRTRLLSKPGGKPWVQIETEDTGQGISEANLEHIFDPFFTTKHESGEHEGTGLGLTIVHQIIEEHHGDIQVKSVAGAGTTFLVNLPAIPS
;
A
#
# COMPACT_ATOMS: atom_id res chain seq x y z
N MET A 1 -10.02 38.84 -24.89
CA MET A 1 -8.70 39.47 -24.63
C MET A 1 -7.66 38.59 -25.31
N SER A 2 -7.06 39.15 -26.34
CA SER A 2 -6.12 38.50 -27.27
C SER A 2 -4.77 38.34 -26.58
N VAL A 3 -4.29 37.09 -26.35
CA VAL A 3 -2.92 36.84 -25.94
C VAL A 3 -2.06 36.81 -27.20
N ARG A 4 -1.13 37.76 -27.28
CA ARG A 4 -0.14 37.84 -28.36
C ARG A 4 0.78 36.66 -28.37
N PRO A 5 1.18 36.11 -29.53
CA PRO A 5 2.24 35.12 -29.63
C PRO A 5 3.58 35.82 -29.37
N THR A 6 4.23 35.49 -28.28
CA THR A 6 5.54 36.03 -27.92
C THR A 6 6.62 35.11 -28.50
N GLU A 7 7.39 35.67 -29.42
CA GLU A 7 8.76 35.40 -29.87
C GLU A 7 9.11 33.91 -30.17
N MET A 8 9.04 33.59 -31.45
CA MET A 8 9.93 32.58 -32.06
C MET A 8 11.38 33.05 -31.85
N ALA A 9 12.05 32.46 -30.86
CA ALA A 9 13.48 32.64 -30.66
C ALA A 9 14.19 32.00 -31.88
N SER A 10 14.87 32.88 -32.66
CA SER A 10 15.83 32.51 -33.70
C SER A 10 16.78 31.44 -33.18
N ALA A 11 17.16 30.49 -34.05
CA ALA A 11 18.16 29.42 -33.82
C ALA A 11 19.54 30.04 -33.49
N SER A 12 19.68 30.64 -32.31
CA SER A 12 20.94 31.12 -31.75
C SER A 12 21.51 30.02 -30.84
N THR A 13 22.73 29.66 -31.09
CA THR A 13 23.62 28.74 -30.43
C THR A 13 23.33 28.62 -28.92
N ILE A 14 22.65 27.53 -28.49
CA ILE A 14 22.42 27.26 -27.08
C ILE A 14 23.80 27.05 -26.45
N SER A 15 24.17 27.87 -25.48
CA SER A 15 25.45 27.76 -24.77
C SER A 15 25.54 26.40 -24.08
N PRO A 16 26.73 25.72 -24.10
CA PRO A 16 26.93 24.46 -23.37
C PRO A 16 26.56 24.52 -21.88
N THR A 17 26.74 25.68 -21.25
CA THR A 17 26.36 25.94 -19.87
C THR A 17 24.84 25.85 -19.65
N HIS A 18 24.06 26.37 -20.59
CA HIS A 18 22.60 26.35 -20.53
C HIS A 18 22.03 24.94 -20.74
N LEU A 19 22.68 24.13 -21.60
CA LEU A 19 22.35 22.73 -21.79
C LEU A 19 22.59 21.91 -20.51
N LEU A 20 23.72 22.12 -19.86
CA LEU A 20 24.07 21.45 -18.62
C LEU A 20 23.10 21.80 -17.48
N ASP A 21 22.79 23.08 -17.33
CA ASP A 21 21.84 23.55 -16.32
C ASP A 21 20.44 22.93 -16.50
N LEU A 22 19.95 22.84 -17.73
CA LEU A 22 18.66 22.23 -18.05
C LEU A 22 18.65 20.74 -17.73
N VAL A 23 19.68 19.99 -18.11
CA VAL A 23 19.78 18.56 -17.81
C VAL A 23 19.90 18.32 -16.30
N THR A 24 20.69 19.14 -15.59
CA THR A 24 20.85 19.01 -14.14
C THR A 24 19.54 19.29 -13.40
N ARG A 25 18.84 20.37 -13.78
CA ARG A 25 17.54 20.71 -13.19
C ARG A 25 16.50 19.64 -13.43
N PHE A 26 16.40 19.14 -14.66
CA PHE A 26 15.53 18.04 -15.01
C PHE A 26 15.86 16.77 -14.21
N SER A 27 17.16 16.42 -14.12
CA SER A 27 17.61 15.25 -13.34
C SER A 27 17.22 15.34 -11.86
N THR A 28 17.40 16.52 -11.24
CA THR A 28 17.03 16.75 -9.85
C THR A 28 15.51 16.64 -9.64
N GLU A 29 14.74 17.20 -10.55
CA GLU A 29 13.29 17.23 -10.47
C GLU A 29 12.71 15.82 -10.61
N ILE A 30 13.10 15.06 -11.64
CA ILE A 30 12.60 13.69 -11.86
C ILE A 30 13.17 12.68 -10.84
N GLY A 31 14.37 12.90 -10.33
CA GLY A 31 14.99 12.04 -9.31
C GLY A 31 14.29 12.07 -7.95
N ALA A 32 13.50 13.10 -7.68
CA ALA A 32 12.69 13.20 -6.47
C ALA A 32 11.29 12.56 -6.61
N MET A 33 10.89 12.16 -7.83
CA MET A 33 9.56 11.60 -8.10
C MET A 33 9.58 10.07 -7.95
N THR A 34 8.70 9.56 -7.12
CA THR A 34 8.55 8.12 -6.86
C THR A 34 7.37 7.50 -7.59
N ASP A 35 6.35 8.30 -7.90
CA ASP A 35 5.19 7.85 -8.67
C ASP A 35 5.49 7.73 -10.15
N LEU A 36 5.36 6.53 -10.70
CA LEU A 36 5.71 6.21 -12.08
C LEU A 36 4.82 6.93 -13.11
N GLY A 37 3.55 7.20 -12.75
CA GLY A 37 2.61 7.93 -13.59
C GLY A 37 2.99 9.40 -13.71
N ALA A 38 3.14 10.08 -12.58
CA ALA A 38 3.55 11.49 -12.51
C ALA A 38 4.94 11.69 -13.15
N LEU A 39 5.89 10.77 -12.91
CA LEU A 39 7.21 10.76 -13.53
C LEU A 39 7.11 10.67 -15.06
N SER A 40 6.28 9.77 -15.58
CA SER A 40 6.09 9.58 -17.03
C SER A 40 5.47 10.81 -17.70
N GLU A 41 4.48 11.41 -17.06
CA GLU A 41 3.89 12.66 -17.54
C GLU A 41 4.90 13.81 -17.57
N ARG A 42 5.69 13.95 -16.51
CA ARG A 42 6.71 15.00 -16.43
C ARG A 42 7.80 14.82 -17.49
N ILE A 43 8.24 13.59 -17.72
CA ILE A 43 9.24 13.27 -18.76
C ILE A 43 8.73 13.67 -20.14
N ILE A 44 7.53 13.24 -20.52
CA ILE A 44 7.02 13.52 -21.87
C ILE A 44 6.72 15.02 -22.08
N GLN A 45 6.28 15.73 -21.04
CA GLN A 45 6.11 17.19 -21.07
C GLN A 45 7.42 17.90 -21.39
N GLU A 46 8.50 17.53 -20.70
CA GLU A 46 9.81 18.17 -20.91
C GLU A 46 10.40 17.82 -22.28
N LEU A 47 10.29 16.56 -22.73
CA LEU A 47 10.73 16.14 -24.05
C LEU A 47 9.97 16.88 -25.17
N CYS A 48 8.66 17.05 -25.03
CA CYS A 48 7.86 17.85 -25.98
C CYS A 48 8.28 19.32 -25.96
N ARG A 49 8.49 19.91 -24.79
CA ARG A 49 8.90 21.31 -24.64
C ARG A 49 10.24 21.58 -25.32
N VAL A 50 11.23 20.72 -25.10
CA VAL A 50 12.57 20.84 -25.69
C VAL A 50 12.56 20.51 -27.19
N GLY A 51 11.76 19.50 -27.58
CA GLY A 51 11.59 19.12 -28.97
C GLY A 51 10.77 20.10 -29.81
N GLY A 52 10.16 21.12 -29.18
CA GLY A 52 9.29 22.10 -29.87
C GLY A 52 8.03 21.45 -30.43
N THR A 53 7.53 20.37 -29.82
CA THR A 53 6.38 19.60 -30.29
C THR A 53 5.14 19.88 -29.43
N THR A 54 3.97 19.86 -30.08
CA THR A 54 2.70 20.15 -29.39
C THR A 54 2.03 18.93 -28.80
N HIS A 55 2.53 17.74 -29.14
CA HIS A 55 2.00 16.46 -28.67
C HIS A 55 3.07 15.39 -28.62
N GLY A 56 2.88 14.42 -27.74
CA GLY A 56 3.77 13.28 -27.58
C GLY A 56 3.23 12.29 -26.57
N ALA A 57 3.75 11.06 -26.61
CA ALA A 57 3.37 9.99 -25.69
C ALA A 57 4.61 9.23 -25.22
N LEU A 58 4.59 8.79 -23.97
CA LEU A 58 5.56 7.89 -23.38
C LEU A 58 4.90 6.53 -23.12
N TYR A 59 5.55 5.48 -23.57
CA TYR A 59 5.12 4.10 -23.40
C TYR A 59 6.09 3.35 -22.49
N LEU A 60 5.56 2.67 -21.47
CA LEU A 60 6.32 1.81 -20.57
C LEU A 60 6.04 0.35 -20.85
N LEU A 61 7.06 -0.50 -20.73
CA LEU A 61 6.93 -1.94 -20.83
C LEU A 61 6.16 -2.50 -19.61
N ASP A 62 5.01 -3.09 -19.87
CA ASP A 62 4.32 -3.96 -18.93
C ASP A 62 4.85 -5.39 -19.11
N ARG A 63 5.65 -5.85 -18.14
CA ARG A 63 6.30 -7.17 -18.22
C ARG A 63 5.34 -8.33 -18.00
N GLU A 64 4.22 -8.11 -17.30
CA GLU A 64 3.24 -9.17 -17.02
C GLU A 64 2.37 -9.47 -18.23
N HIS A 65 1.96 -8.42 -18.94
CA HIS A 65 1.04 -8.55 -20.06
C HIS A 65 1.75 -8.52 -21.42
N GLU A 66 3.09 -8.49 -21.44
CA GLU A 66 3.91 -8.49 -22.66
C GLU A 66 3.49 -7.42 -23.69
N HIS A 67 3.23 -6.21 -23.23
CA HIS A 67 2.90 -5.07 -24.09
C HIS A 67 3.46 -3.76 -23.53
N PHE A 68 3.48 -2.72 -24.37
CA PHE A 68 3.80 -1.36 -23.93
C PHE A 68 2.50 -0.61 -23.62
N ARG A 69 2.41 -0.07 -22.41
CA ARG A 69 1.29 0.75 -21.93
C ARG A 69 1.65 2.22 -22.03
N ARG A 70 0.75 3.07 -22.56
CA ARG A 70 0.90 4.51 -22.52
C ARG A 70 0.83 5.03 -21.09
N ALA A 71 1.93 5.58 -20.59
CA ALA A 71 2.06 6.08 -19.22
C ALA A 71 2.03 7.61 -19.14
N GLY A 72 2.34 8.31 -20.24
CA GLY A 72 2.28 9.76 -20.31
C GLY A 72 1.77 10.23 -21.67
N LEU A 73 0.99 11.34 -21.70
CA LEU A 73 0.45 11.93 -22.92
C LEU A 73 0.46 13.46 -22.80
N VAL A 74 0.93 14.13 -23.83
CA VAL A 74 0.88 15.60 -23.96
C VAL A 74 0.11 15.96 -25.21
N GLY A 75 -0.73 16.99 -25.13
CA GLY A 75 -1.50 17.54 -26.24
C GLY A 75 -2.86 16.88 -26.46
N LEU A 76 -3.76 17.63 -27.12
CA LEU A 76 -5.08 17.13 -27.53
C LEU A 76 -4.94 16.39 -28.84
N VAL A 77 -4.78 15.08 -28.76
CA VAL A 77 -4.64 14.20 -29.93
C VAL A 77 -5.72 13.12 -29.87
N ALA A 78 -6.27 12.76 -31.04
CA ALA A 78 -7.24 11.67 -31.11
C ALA A 78 -6.61 10.37 -30.57
N GLU A 79 -7.38 9.58 -29.89
CA GLU A 79 -6.92 8.33 -29.23
C GLU A 79 -6.33 7.33 -30.26
N SER A 80 -6.76 7.43 -31.52
CA SER A 80 -6.22 6.68 -32.64
C SER A 80 -4.76 7.01 -32.98
N CYS A 81 -4.25 8.20 -32.59
CA CYS A 81 -2.86 8.57 -32.87
C CYS A 81 -1.89 7.95 -31.86
N PHE A 82 -2.28 7.89 -30.57
CA PHE A 82 -1.48 7.29 -29.52
C PHE A 82 -2.36 6.31 -28.73
N PRO A 83 -2.50 5.05 -29.19
CA PRO A 83 -3.33 4.05 -28.52
C PRO A 83 -2.86 3.79 -27.08
N GLY A 84 -3.78 3.38 -26.19
CA GLY A 84 -3.47 3.11 -24.79
C GLY A 84 -2.44 2.00 -24.58
N THR A 85 -2.39 1.03 -25.52
CA THR A 85 -1.46 -0.10 -25.48
C THR A 85 -0.90 -0.40 -26.86
N LEU A 86 0.34 -0.92 -26.91
CA LEU A 86 1.03 -1.39 -28.12
C LEU A 86 1.64 -2.76 -27.85
N ALA A 87 1.28 -3.76 -28.64
CA ALA A 87 1.85 -5.10 -28.52
C ALA A 87 3.38 -5.07 -28.77
N LEU A 88 4.12 -5.99 -28.16
CA LEU A 88 5.56 -6.16 -28.44
C LEU A 88 5.84 -6.44 -29.93
N THR A 89 4.89 -7.06 -30.62
CA THR A 89 4.94 -7.35 -32.06
C THR A 89 4.63 -6.15 -32.96
N HIS A 90 4.24 -5.00 -32.37
CA HIS A 90 4.02 -3.79 -33.15
C HIS A 90 5.34 -3.30 -33.77
N THR A 91 5.29 -2.73 -34.97
CA THR A 91 6.45 -2.28 -35.75
C THR A 91 7.41 -1.39 -34.97
N ILE A 92 6.90 -0.45 -34.16
CA ILE A 92 7.74 0.51 -33.40
C ILE A 92 8.55 -0.21 -32.32
N PRO A 93 7.98 -0.94 -31.33
CA PRO A 93 8.75 -1.68 -30.33
C PRO A 93 9.71 -2.71 -30.96
N GLN A 94 9.29 -3.43 -32.00
CA GLN A 94 10.15 -4.39 -32.68
C GLN A 94 11.38 -3.74 -33.29
N HIS A 95 11.20 -2.63 -33.99
CA HIS A 95 12.32 -1.92 -34.63
C HIS A 95 13.27 -1.35 -33.57
N LEU A 96 12.75 -0.74 -32.51
CA LEU A 96 13.57 -0.21 -31.42
C LEU A 96 14.34 -1.32 -30.71
N SER A 97 13.76 -2.49 -30.49
CA SER A 97 14.42 -3.62 -29.86
C SER A 97 15.46 -4.28 -30.77
N SER A 98 15.19 -4.42 -32.06
CA SER A 98 16.14 -5.01 -33.03
C SER A 98 17.35 -4.12 -33.27
N SER A 99 17.18 -2.79 -33.30
CA SER A 99 18.30 -1.86 -33.43
C SER A 99 19.29 -1.90 -32.27
N LEU A 100 18.87 -2.39 -31.11
CA LEU A 100 19.73 -2.60 -29.93
C LEU A 100 20.57 -3.88 -30.00
N GLN A 101 20.13 -4.88 -30.76
CA GLN A 101 20.83 -6.17 -30.90
C GLN A 101 21.89 -6.16 -31.99
N THR A 102 21.93 -5.12 -32.82
CA THR A 102 22.91 -5.01 -33.89
C THR A 102 24.22 -4.52 -33.33
N ALA A 103 25.22 -5.40 -33.26
CA ALA A 103 26.61 -5.05 -32.88
C ALA A 103 27.17 -3.99 -33.84
N PRO A 104 28.02 -3.06 -33.37
CA PRO A 104 28.68 -2.09 -34.24
C PRO A 104 29.55 -2.83 -35.28
N GLY A 105 29.12 -2.81 -36.56
CA GLY A 105 29.81 -3.46 -37.67
C GLY A 105 28.98 -4.43 -38.50
N MET A 106 27.75 -4.76 -38.12
CA MET A 106 26.82 -5.51 -38.97
C MET A 106 25.95 -4.54 -39.78
N THR A 107 25.79 -4.85 -41.06
CA THR A 107 25.01 -4.08 -42.05
C THR A 107 23.64 -3.66 -41.51
N GLU A 108 23.29 -2.38 -41.81
CA GLU A 108 21.98 -1.80 -41.49
C GLU A 108 20.81 -2.74 -41.83
N PRO A 109 19.76 -2.79 -41.00
CA PRO A 109 18.56 -3.58 -41.29
C PRO A 109 17.98 -3.14 -42.66
N HIS A 110 17.55 -4.11 -43.43
CA HIS A 110 17.04 -3.92 -44.79
C HIS A 110 16.13 -2.69 -44.92
N ASN A 111 16.26 -1.94 -46.04
CA ASN A 111 15.47 -0.77 -46.40
C ASN A 111 13.95 -0.91 -46.14
N GLY A 112 13.42 -2.13 -46.20
CA GLY A 112 12.00 -2.41 -45.91
C GLY A 112 11.57 -2.22 -44.45
N CYS A 113 12.44 -2.49 -43.48
CA CYS A 113 12.10 -2.29 -42.04
C CYS A 113 12.04 -0.80 -41.66
N ARG A 114 12.86 0.03 -42.31
CA ARG A 114 12.86 1.48 -42.08
C ARG A 114 11.62 2.14 -42.66
N ALA A 115 11.17 1.75 -43.83
CA ALA A 115 9.93 2.23 -44.42
C ALA A 115 8.70 1.88 -43.58
N ALA A 116 8.63 0.65 -43.07
CA ALA A 116 7.53 0.23 -42.18
C ALA A 116 7.50 0.98 -40.87
N LEU A 117 8.67 1.34 -40.29
CA LEU A 117 8.74 2.21 -39.12
C LEU A 117 8.24 3.63 -39.43
N ASP A 118 8.69 4.17 -40.57
CA ASP A 118 8.29 5.51 -41.00
C ASP A 118 6.77 5.61 -41.23
N ASP A 119 6.16 4.59 -41.82
CA ASP A 119 4.72 4.48 -42.01
C ASP A 119 3.98 4.37 -40.68
N ALA A 120 4.50 3.56 -39.74
CA ALA A 120 3.91 3.43 -38.40
C ALA A 120 4.00 4.73 -37.59
N LEU A 121 5.12 5.46 -37.66
CA LEU A 121 5.29 6.77 -37.03
C LEU A 121 4.38 7.81 -37.67
N ALA A 122 4.25 7.82 -39.02
CA ALA A 122 3.36 8.71 -39.74
C ALA A 122 1.89 8.48 -39.38
N ALA A 123 1.45 7.23 -39.23
CA ALA A 123 0.11 6.88 -38.77
C ALA A 123 -0.18 7.40 -37.37
N MET A 124 0.83 7.44 -36.52
CA MET A 124 0.75 8.01 -35.17
C MET A 124 1.06 9.52 -35.12
N ARG A 125 1.24 10.17 -36.25
CA ARG A 125 1.67 11.57 -36.34
C ARG A 125 2.91 11.89 -35.49
N ALA A 126 3.79 10.92 -35.31
CA ALA A 126 5.04 11.06 -34.60
C ALA A 126 6.17 11.36 -35.62
N GLY A 127 6.90 12.44 -35.37
CA GLY A 127 8.06 12.80 -36.19
C GLY A 127 9.36 12.25 -35.64
N ARG A 128 9.40 11.86 -34.36
CA ARG A 128 10.60 11.38 -33.68
C ARG A 128 10.26 10.34 -32.60
N ASN A 129 11.12 9.35 -32.48
CA ASN A 129 11.10 8.36 -31.42
C ASN A 129 12.37 8.44 -30.57
N LEU A 130 12.25 8.27 -29.27
CA LEU A 130 13.35 8.23 -28.31
C LEU A 130 13.25 6.93 -27.51
N PRO A 131 14.14 5.95 -27.72
CA PRO A 131 14.14 4.73 -26.94
C PRO A 131 14.72 4.97 -25.54
N HIS A 132 14.13 4.35 -24.54
CA HIS A 132 14.63 4.29 -23.17
C HIS A 132 15.15 2.87 -22.92
N VAL A 133 16.46 2.75 -22.89
CA VAL A 133 17.15 1.45 -22.82
C VAL A 133 17.91 1.33 -21.55
N SER A 134 17.58 0.33 -20.73
CA SER A 134 18.34 -0.03 -19.53
C SER A 134 18.86 -1.46 -19.66
N ARG A 135 20.14 -1.65 -19.32
CA ARG A 135 20.82 -2.98 -19.33
C ARG A 135 20.65 -3.76 -20.63
N GLY A 136 20.65 -3.05 -21.76
CA GLY A 136 20.48 -3.66 -23.09
C GLY A 136 19.06 -4.08 -23.45
N ARG A 137 18.05 -3.66 -22.67
CA ARG A 137 16.62 -3.92 -22.93
C ARG A 137 15.85 -2.64 -23.08
N LEU A 138 14.91 -2.61 -24.01
CA LEU A 138 13.95 -1.52 -24.17
C LEU A 138 12.94 -1.59 -23.02
N ILE A 139 13.00 -0.61 -22.09
CA ILE A 139 12.08 -0.50 -20.94
C ILE A 139 10.92 0.46 -21.22
N ALA A 140 11.17 1.44 -22.07
CA ALA A 140 10.19 2.45 -22.48
C ALA A 140 10.58 3.07 -23.81
N PHE A 141 9.69 3.83 -24.43
CA PHE A 141 10.00 4.72 -25.54
C PHE A 141 9.06 5.91 -25.56
N SER A 142 9.60 7.06 -26.00
CA SER A 142 8.83 8.28 -26.19
C SER A 142 8.63 8.56 -27.68
N LEU A 143 7.40 8.96 -28.04
CA LEU A 143 7.03 9.43 -29.37
C LEU A 143 6.72 10.92 -29.29
N LEU A 144 7.41 11.70 -30.11
CA LEU A 144 7.20 13.15 -30.19
C LEU A 144 6.54 13.49 -31.52
N GLY A 145 5.50 14.32 -31.49
CA GLY A 145 4.78 14.75 -32.67
C GLY A 145 5.60 15.72 -33.53
N GLY A 146 5.21 15.86 -34.80
CA GLY A 146 5.81 16.79 -35.75
C GLY A 146 6.09 16.17 -37.10
N ASN A 147 6.32 17.01 -38.12
CA ASN A 147 6.76 16.55 -39.44
C ASN A 147 8.27 16.32 -39.40
N ARG A 148 8.71 15.18 -39.91
CA ARG A 148 10.14 14.94 -40.22
C ARG A 148 10.62 15.95 -41.28
N THR A 149 11.32 16.98 -40.85
CA THR A 149 12.13 17.78 -41.73
C THR A 149 13.57 17.31 -41.58
N HIS A 150 14.15 16.73 -42.63
CA HIS A 150 15.52 16.21 -42.65
C HIS A 150 16.60 17.26 -42.30
N GLU A 151 16.24 18.52 -42.19
CA GLU A 151 17.17 19.62 -41.86
C GLU A 151 17.56 19.68 -40.38
N HIS A 152 16.94 18.91 -39.46
CA HIS A 152 17.17 19.02 -38.03
C HIS A 152 18.02 17.87 -37.39
N ASP A 153 18.55 16.94 -38.17
CA ASP A 153 19.23 15.75 -37.66
C ASP A 153 20.64 16.00 -37.10
N ALA A 154 21.20 17.19 -37.29
CA ALA A 154 22.55 17.56 -36.81
C ALA A 154 22.55 18.73 -35.80
N THR A 155 21.41 18.99 -35.13
CA THR A 155 21.27 20.15 -34.27
C THR A 155 21.57 19.84 -32.80
N PRO A 156 22.03 20.81 -32.00
CA PRO A 156 22.21 20.68 -30.55
C PRO A 156 20.98 20.16 -29.82
N ILE A 157 19.77 20.36 -30.40
CA ILE A 157 18.49 19.89 -29.86
C ILE A 157 18.42 18.35 -29.82
N VAL A 158 18.93 17.65 -30.84
CA VAL A 158 18.93 16.17 -30.83
C VAL A 158 19.83 15.62 -29.74
N SER A 159 21.01 16.21 -29.57
CA SER A 159 21.92 15.82 -28.48
C SER A 159 21.31 16.07 -27.11
N LEU A 160 20.60 17.20 -26.95
CA LEU A 160 19.90 17.51 -25.73
C LEU A 160 18.74 16.54 -25.46
N LEU A 161 17.90 16.24 -26.45
CA LEU A 161 16.82 15.26 -26.32
C LEU A 161 17.35 13.87 -25.92
N ASN A 162 18.46 13.45 -26.52
CA ASN A 162 19.10 12.19 -26.17
C ASN A 162 19.64 12.19 -24.73
N ALA A 163 20.25 13.29 -24.28
CA ALA A 163 20.72 13.43 -22.90
C ALA A 163 19.55 13.40 -21.90
N LEU A 164 18.44 14.10 -22.19
CA LEU A 164 17.24 14.06 -21.38
C LEU A 164 16.60 12.69 -21.37
N ALA A 165 16.53 12.02 -22.54
CA ALA A 165 16.01 10.64 -22.65
C ALA A 165 16.85 9.66 -21.83
N GLN A 166 18.18 9.80 -21.81
CA GLN A 166 19.06 8.95 -21.00
C GLN A 166 18.84 9.20 -19.51
N THR A 167 18.70 10.47 -19.09
CA THR A 167 18.39 10.82 -17.69
C THR A 167 17.02 10.28 -17.28
N ALA A 168 16.02 10.44 -18.15
CA ALA A 168 14.69 9.87 -17.97
C ALA A 168 14.71 8.33 -17.85
N THR A 169 15.54 7.67 -18.66
CA THR A 169 15.70 6.20 -18.62
C THR A 169 16.16 5.73 -17.24
N ASN A 170 17.15 6.41 -16.67
CA ASN A 170 17.67 6.06 -15.34
C ASN A 170 16.58 6.24 -14.26
N ALA A 171 15.83 7.32 -14.31
CA ALA A 171 14.74 7.58 -13.36
C ALA A 171 13.61 6.54 -13.51
N LEU A 172 13.19 6.24 -14.74
CA LEU A 172 12.18 5.21 -15.03
C LEU A 172 12.62 3.82 -14.56
N ASP A 173 13.87 3.40 -14.87
CA ASP A 173 14.40 2.11 -14.44
C ASP A 173 14.42 1.99 -12.91
N THR A 174 14.85 3.05 -12.22
CA THR A 174 14.86 3.09 -10.75
C THR A 174 13.44 3.00 -10.17
N SER A 175 12.49 3.76 -10.70
CA SER A 175 11.09 3.75 -10.24
C SER A 175 10.43 2.40 -10.50
N MET A 176 10.63 1.80 -11.68
CA MET A 176 10.12 0.46 -12.00
C MET A 176 10.71 -0.62 -11.09
N LEU A 177 12.02 -0.55 -10.79
CA LEU A 177 12.65 -1.48 -9.85
C LEU A 177 12.14 -1.35 -8.43
N LEU A 178 11.86 -0.13 -7.96
CA LEU A 178 11.26 0.11 -6.66
C LEU A 178 9.83 -0.46 -6.59
N GLU A 179 9.04 -0.29 -7.64
CA GLU A 179 7.68 -0.86 -7.72
C GLU A 179 7.73 -2.40 -7.74
N ASP A 180 8.62 -3.01 -8.53
CA ASP A 180 8.85 -4.46 -8.55
C ASP A 180 9.29 -4.98 -7.16
N LEU A 181 10.15 -4.24 -6.45
CA LEU A 181 10.61 -4.59 -5.11
C LEU A 181 9.47 -4.53 -4.08
N HIS A 182 8.67 -3.45 -4.09
CA HIS A 182 7.51 -3.31 -3.21
C HIS A 182 6.52 -4.45 -3.43
N ARG A 183 6.23 -4.78 -4.68
CA ARG A 183 5.35 -5.89 -5.05
C ARG A 183 5.89 -7.24 -4.57
N SER A 184 7.19 -7.49 -4.76
CA SER A 184 7.84 -8.71 -4.28
C SER A 184 7.77 -8.83 -2.76
N HIS A 185 8.01 -7.73 -2.03
CA HIS A 185 7.87 -7.70 -0.57
C HIS A 185 6.43 -7.99 -0.12
N ALA A 186 5.43 -7.44 -0.81
CA ALA A 186 4.02 -7.69 -0.50
C ALA A 186 3.66 -9.17 -0.70
N LEU A 187 4.14 -9.78 -1.79
CA LEU A 187 3.94 -11.21 -2.05
C LEU A 187 4.66 -12.09 -1.01
N MET A 188 5.87 -11.73 -0.62
CA MET A 188 6.64 -12.45 0.41
C MET A 188 5.90 -12.40 1.76
N LYS A 189 5.48 -11.23 2.21
CA LYS A 189 4.69 -11.06 3.44
C LYS A 189 3.41 -11.89 3.42
N ARG A 190 2.69 -11.89 2.28
CA ARG A 190 1.50 -12.73 2.11
C ARG A 190 1.81 -14.22 2.22
N THR A 191 2.92 -14.65 1.63
CA THR A 191 3.34 -16.06 1.66
C THR A 191 3.74 -16.48 3.08
N ASP A 192 4.44 -15.62 3.82
CA ASP A 192 4.85 -15.89 5.20
C ASP A 192 3.63 -16.00 6.13
N ARG A 193 2.61 -15.15 5.94
CA ARG A 193 1.33 -15.27 6.67
C ARG A 193 0.62 -16.60 6.37
N LEU A 194 0.57 -17.01 5.10
CA LEU A 194 -0.04 -18.28 4.72
C LEU A 194 0.73 -19.46 5.28
N ARG A 195 2.07 -19.40 5.38
CA ARG A 195 2.88 -20.42 6.05
C ARG A 195 2.61 -20.48 7.56
N SER A 196 2.47 -19.33 8.19
CA SER A 196 2.07 -19.28 9.60
C SER A 196 0.70 -19.94 9.81
N LEU A 197 -0.27 -19.69 8.92
CA LEU A 197 -1.56 -20.38 8.94
C LEU A 197 -1.45 -21.89 8.76
N GLU A 198 -0.54 -22.38 7.90
CA GLU A 198 -0.33 -23.83 7.73
C GLU A 198 0.16 -24.48 9.02
N THR A 199 1.10 -23.84 9.71
CA THR A 199 1.61 -24.33 11.00
C THR A 199 0.52 -24.39 12.08
N ILE A 200 -0.49 -23.54 11.99
CA ILE A 200 -1.52 -23.30 12.99
C ILE A 200 -2.86 -23.95 12.62
N ALA A 201 -2.97 -24.49 11.40
CA ALA A 201 -4.21 -25.16 10.92
C ALA A 201 -4.72 -26.25 11.87
N GLY A 202 -3.83 -26.88 12.64
CA GLY A 202 -4.18 -27.84 13.69
C GLY A 202 -5.01 -27.22 14.82
N GLY A 203 -4.64 -26.01 15.27
CA GLY A 203 -5.38 -25.27 16.30
C GLY A 203 -6.78 -24.86 15.83
N PHE A 204 -6.88 -24.32 14.61
CA PHE A 204 -8.20 -23.97 14.01
C PHE A 204 -9.14 -25.15 13.91
N ALA A 205 -8.62 -26.31 13.45
CA ALA A 205 -9.45 -27.48 13.33
C ALA A 205 -10.02 -27.89 14.70
N HIS A 206 -9.28 -27.66 15.77
CA HIS A 206 -9.77 -27.93 17.14
C HIS A 206 -10.80 -26.87 17.57
N GLU A 207 -10.53 -25.59 17.34
CA GLU A 207 -11.43 -24.52 17.75
C GLU A 207 -12.75 -24.48 16.97
N ILE A 208 -12.76 -24.89 15.70
CA ILE A 208 -13.99 -25.09 14.92
C ILE A 208 -14.69 -26.40 15.32
N ARG A 209 -13.93 -27.44 15.62
CA ARG A 209 -14.52 -28.74 16.01
C ARG A 209 -15.29 -28.67 17.33
N ASN A 210 -14.82 -27.86 18.29
CA ASN A 210 -15.45 -27.74 19.60
C ASN A 210 -16.90 -27.25 19.49
N PRO A 211 -17.23 -26.08 18.94
CA PRO A 211 -18.62 -25.63 18.78
C PRO A 211 -19.43 -26.57 17.88
N LEU A 212 -18.82 -27.11 16.81
CA LEU A 212 -19.52 -28.12 15.98
C LEU A 212 -19.89 -29.39 16.75
N THR A 213 -19.05 -29.83 17.72
CA THR A 213 -19.37 -30.97 18.59
C THR A 213 -20.50 -30.65 19.54
N SER A 214 -20.51 -29.42 20.13
CA SER A 214 -21.60 -28.95 20.97
C SER A 214 -22.90 -28.90 20.18
N ILE A 215 -22.94 -28.22 19.03
CA ILE A 215 -24.10 -28.16 18.13
C ILE A 215 -24.59 -29.58 17.79
N LYS A 216 -23.70 -30.49 17.38
CA LYS A 216 -24.02 -31.87 17.02
C LYS A 216 -24.66 -32.61 18.19
N THR A 217 -24.08 -32.50 19.39
CA THR A 217 -24.61 -33.17 20.60
C THR A 217 -26.02 -32.67 20.92
N PHE A 218 -26.23 -31.38 20.88
CA PHE A 218 -27.57 -30.82 21.12
C PHE A 218 -28.56 -31.26 20.06
N ILE A 219 -28.22 -31.25 18.77
CA ILE A 219 -29.10 -31.70 17.68
C ILE A 219 -29.46 -33.19 17.88
N GLN A 220 -28.53 -34.04 18.36
CA GLN A 220 -28.80 -35.45 18.62
C GLN A 220 -29.76 -35.66 19.80
N LEU A 221 -29.70 -34.80 20.82
CA LEU A 221 -30.60 -34.86 21.98
C LEU A 221 -32.00 -34.25 21.75
N ALA A 222 -32.12 -33.35 20.78
CA ALA A 222 -33.36 -32.63 20.51
C ALA A 222 -34.60 -33.53 20.27
N PRO A 223 -34.53 -34.64 19.53
CA PRO A 223 -35.68 -35.56 19.36
C PRO A 223 -36.18 -36.17 20.66
N GLU A 224 -35.28 -36.47 21.59
CA GLU A 224 -35.62 -37.10 22.87
C GLU A 224 -36.19 -36.12 23.90
N ARG A 225 -35.85 -34.78 23.73
CA ARG A 225 -36.27 -33.71 24.62
C ARG A 225 -37.13 -32.64 23.96
N LYS A 226 -37.81 -32.97 22.87
CA LYS A 226 -38.63 -32.05 22.07
C LYS A 226 -39.73 -31.32 22.86
N ASP A 227 -40.23 -31.95 23.92
CA ASP A 227 -41.32 -31.44 24.77
C ASP A 227 -40.82 -30.67 25.99
N ASP A 228 -39.49 -30.60 26.20
CA ASP A 228 -38.82 -29.84 27.26
C ASP A 228 -38.53 -28.41 26.77
N ALA A 229 -39.42 -27.49 27.11
CA ALA A 229 -39.35 -26.09 26.66
C ALA A 229 -38.06 -25.35 27.15
N ASP A 230 -37.57 -25.71 28.35
CA ASP A 230 -36.38 -25.10 28.91
C ASP A 230 -35.12 -25.62 28.20
N PHE A 231 -35.09 -26.90 27.91
CA PHE A 231 -34.04 -27.50 27.08
C PHE A 231 -34.01 -26.88 25.69
N ILE A 232 -35.13 -26.72 25.00
CA ILE A 232 -35.18 -26.14 23.65
C ILE A 232 -34.72 -24.68 23.68
N ARG A 233 -35.09 -23.91 24.70
CA ARG A 233 -34.65 -22.51 24.85
C ARG A 233 -33.15 -22.42 25.03
N GLU A 234 -32.59 -23.19 25.94
CA GLU A 234 -31.15 -23.22 26.22
C GLU A 234 -30.35 -23.76 25.01
N PHE A 235 -30.84 -24.82 24.38
CA PHE A 235 -30.31 -25.37 23.15
C PHE A 235 -30.19 -24.34 22.04
N SER A 236 -31.28 -23.57 21.77
CA SER A 236 -31.30 -22.56 20.75
C SER A 236 -30.29 -21.44 21.03
N ARG A 237 -30.13 -21.04 22.28
CA ARG A 237 -29.17 -20.02 22.70
C ARG A 237 -27.73 -20.51 22.47
N ILE A 238 -27.39 -21.70 22.94
CA ILE A 238 -26.04 -22.26 22.81
C ILE A 238 -25.65 -22.47 21.35
N VAL A 239 -26.57 -23.04 20.55
CA VAL A 239 -26.31 -23.25 19.12
C VAL A 239 -26.08 -21.94 18.37
N LEU A 240 -26.85 -20.89 18.67
CA LEU A 240 -26.65 -19.59 18.06
C LEU A 240 -25.31 -18.97 18.47
N ASP A 241 -24.96 -19.07 19.75
CA ASP A 241 -23.68 -18.56 20.26
C ASP A 241 -22.50 -19.29 19.60
N ASP A 242 -22.59 -20.62 19.45
CA ASP A 242 -21.58 -21.46 18.78
C ASP A 242 -21.46 -21.12 17.27
N VAL A 243 -22.56 -20.84 16.59
CA VAL A 243 -22.56 -20.43 15.16
C VAL A 243 -21.87 -19.06 15.03
N TYR A 244 -22.25 -18.04 15.83
CA TYR A 244 -21.61 -16.74 15.81
C TYR A 244 -20.11 -16.80 16.14
N ARG A 245 -19.72 -17.76 17.00
CA ARG A 245 -18.32 -18.04 17.30
C ARG A 245 -17.59 -18.54 16.07
N ILE A 246 -18.14 -19.50 15.32
CA ILE A 246 -17.54 -20.02 14.09
C ILE A 246 -17.42 -18.90 13.04
N GLU A 247 -18.46 -18.10 12.86
CA GLU A 247 -18.44 -16.96 11.92
C GLU A 247 -17.29 -15.99 12.26
N ARG A 248 -17.15 -15.61 13.52
CA ARG A 248 -16.07 -14.73 13.98
C ARG A 248 -14.67 -15.34 13.76
N LEU A 249 -14.49 -16.64 14.07
CA LEU A 249 -13.25 -17.35 13.80
C LEU A 249 -12.87 -17.28 12.31
N ILE A 250 -13.84 -17.51 11.42
CA ILE A 250 -13.62 -17.45 9.98
C ILE A 250 -13.22 -16.02 9.54
N GLU A 251 -13.90 -15.01 10.04
CA GLU A 251 -13.59 -13.61 9.71
C GLU A 251 -12.18 -13.23 10.16
N GLU A 252 -11.78 -13.56 11.40
CA GLU A 252 -10.44 -13.29 11.93
C GLU A 252 -9.34 -14.03 11.15
N ILE A 253 -9.59 -15.27 10.71
CA ILE A 253 -8.67 -16.02 9.84
C ILE A 253 -8.51 -15.31 8.47
N LEU A 254 -9.62 -14.90 7.87
CA LEU A 254 -9.61 -14.21 6.58
C LEU A 254 -8.91 -12.86 6.69
N ASP A 255 -9.12 -12.12 7.77
CA ASP A 255 -8.46 -10.84 8.02
C ASP A 255 -6.95 -11.03 8.23
N TYR A 256 -6.54 -12.03 8.99
CA TYR A 256 -5.12 -12.38 9.15
C TYR A 256 -4.47 -12.83 7.83
N ALA A 257 -5.19 -13.63 7.02
CA ALA A 257 -4.69 -14.09 5.71
C ALA A 257 -4.63 -12.99 4.65
N ARG A 258 -5.49 -11.96 4.78
CA ARG A 258 -5.60 -10.87 3.83
C ARG A 258 -4.51 -9.83 4.11
N TYR A 259 -3.44 -9.90 3.31
CA TYR A 259 -2.51 -8.75 3.25
C TYR A 259 -3.16 -7.63 2.44
N MET A 260 -3.36 -6.49 3.08
CA MET A 260 -3.69 -5.23 2.40
C MET A 260 -2.57 -4.24 2.71
N GLU A 261 -1.91 -3.76 1.67
CA GLU A 261 -0.93 -2.68 1.81
C GLU A 261 -1.62 -1.45 2.44
N PRO A 262 -1.06 -0.89 3.53
CA PRO A 262 -1.70 0.22 4.22
C PRO A 262 -1.79 1.45 3.32
N LYS A 263 -2.98 2.04 3.25
CA LYS A 263 -3.21 3.32 2.57
C LYS A 263 -2.90 4.45 3.53
N LEU A 264 -1.63 4.84 3.58
CA LEU A 264 -1.18 5.88 4.50
C LEU A 264 -1.69 7.26 4.09
N THR A 265 -2.42 7.90 4.99
CA THR A 265 -2.92 9.29 4.89
C THR A 265 -2.54 10.07 6.14
N GLU A 266 -2.49 11.41 6.04
CA GLU A 266 -2.24 12.28 7.20
C GLU A 266 -3.48 12.33 8.09
N GLU A 267 -3.43 11.65 9.23
CA GLU A 267 -4.57 11.48 10.12
C GLU A 267 -4.35 12.08 11.51
N ASP A 268 -5.45 12.42 12.15
CA ASP A 268 -5.49 12.79 13.57
C ASP A 268 -5.79 11.54 14.40
N VAL A 269 -4.84 11.17 15.25
CA VAL A 269 -4.96 9.99 16.11
C VAL A 269 -6.09 10.13 17.13
N ASN A 270 -6.32 11.34 17.65
CA ASN A 270 -7.40 11.59 18.63
C ASN A 270 -8.78 11.34 18.03
N ASP A 271 -8.99 11.67 16.75
CA ASP A 271 -10.25 11.40 16.05
C ASP A 271 -10.52 9.91 15.94
N ILE A 272 -9.48 9.12 15.63
CA ILE A 272 -9.60 7.66 15.50
C ILE A 272 -9.90 7.04 16.86
N VAL A 273 -9.14 7.39 17.89
CA VAL A 273 -9.32 6.92 19.27
C VAL A 273 -10.73 7.27 19.77
N SER A 274 -11.16 8.51 19.58
CA SER A 274 -12.49 8.97 20.01
C SER A 274 -13.62 8.20 19.32
N SER A 275 -13.48 7.93 18.02
CA SER A 275 -14.43 7.14 17.25
C SER A 275 -14.53 5.70 17.76
N CYS A 276 -13.40 5.08 18.13
CA CYS A 276 -13.38 3.73 18.68
C CYS A 276 -13.97 3.66 20.09
N LEU A 277 -13.67 4.66 20.94
CA LEU A 277 -14.24 4.76 22.29
C LEU A 277 -15.76 4.91 22.25
N TYR A 278 -16.27 5.76 21.36
CA TYR A 278 -17.72 5.91 21.17
C TYR A 278 -18.40 4.58 20.79
N PHE A 279 -17.75 3.78 19.93
CA PHE A 279 -18.29 2.49 19.49
C PHE A 279 -18.43 1.49 20.64
N ILE A 280 -17.53 1.48 21.63
CA ILE A 280 -17.53 0.53 22.74
C ILE A 280 -18.31 1.02 23.97
N GLU A 281 -18.76 2.29 23.99
CA GLU A 281 -19.37 2.94 25.16
C GLU A 281 -20.58 2.16 25.70
N VAL A 282 -21.50 1.76 24.82
CA VAL A 282 -22.68 0.97 25.21
C VAL A 282 -22.30 -0.36 25.85
N LYS A 283 -21.28 -1.03 25.32
CA LYS A 283 -20.80 -2.30 25.84
C LYS A 283 -20.07 -2.13 27.18
N ALA A 284 -19.32 -1.06 27.33
CA ALA A 284 -18.67 -0.71 28.59
C ALA A 284 -19.69 -0.42 29.70
N ASP A 285 -20.72 0.40 29.42
CA ASP A 285 -21.78 0.71 30.34
C ASP A 285 -22.55 -0.52 30.81
N SER A 286 -22.87 -1.45 29.90
CA SER A 286 -23.57 -2.70 30.21
C SER A 286 -22.78 -3.62 31.14
N ARG A 287 -21.45 -3.45 31.21
CA ARG A 287 -20.53 -4.22 32.06
C ARG A 287 -20.07 -3.44 33.31
N GLY A 288 -20.61 -2.25 33.58
CA GLY A 288 -20.20 -1.40 34.69
C GLY A 288 -18.76 -0.88 34.59
N ILE A 289 -18.25 -0.71 33.37
CA ILE A 289 -16.88 -0.23 33.09
C ILE A 289 -16.93 1.24 32.77
N LYS A 290 -16.19 2.06 33.55
CA LYS A 290 -16.05 3.49 33.32
C LYS A 290 -14.95 3.77 32.28
N ILE A 291 -15.24 4.58 31.28
CA ILE A 291 -14.25 5.05 30.32
C ILE A 291 -13.73 6.43 30.73
N GLU A 292 -12.42 6.57 30.91
CA GLU A 292 -11.72 7.82 31.16
C GLU A 292 -10.80 8.16 29.99
N LYS A 293 -10.97 9.37 29.40
CA LYS A 293 -10.19 9.82 28.27
C LYS A 293 -9.43 11.11 28.59
N GLU A 294 -8.12 11.08 28.37
CA GLU A 294 -7.20 12.19 28.55
C GLU A 294 -6.42 12.41 27.26
N LEU A 295 -7.06 13.02 26.28
CA LEU A 295 -6.49 13.23 24.94
C LEU A 295 -5.85 14.61 24.88
N VAL A 296 -4.54 14.66 24.61
CA VAL A 296 -3.82 15.94 24.44
C VAL A 296 -4.27 16.58 23.15
N PRO A 297 -4.76 17.84 23.17
CA PRO A 297 -5.16 18.54 21.96
C PRO A 297 -3.94 18.88 21.08
N ASP A 298 -4.19 19.14 19.82
CA ASP A 298 -3.19 19.61 18.83
C ASP A 298 -1.95 18.72 18.70
N LEU A 299 -2.14 17.39 18.76
CA LEU A 299 -1.08 16.45 18.42
C LEU A 299 -0.68 16.58 16.93
N PRO A 300 0.59 16.40 16.58
CA PRO A 300 1.00 16.36 15.19
C PRO A 300 0.31 15.22 14.47
N ARG A 301 0.05 15.41 13.17
CA ARG A 301 -0.51 14.38 12.30
C ARG A 301 0.44 13.20 12.15
N VAL A 302 -0.13 12.03 11.87
CA VAL A 302 0.62 10.79 11.67
C VAL A 302 0.23 10.22 10.30
N MET A 303 1.22 9.68 9.57
CA MET A 303 0.98 8.93 8.32
C MET A 303 0.50 7.54 8.68
N LEU A 304 -0.80 7.25 8.49
CA LEU A 304 -1.37 5.97 8.88
C LEU A 304 -2.61 5.60 8.05
N ASP A 305 -2.95 4.31 8.05
CA ASP A 305 -4.22 3.81 7.52
C ASP A 305 -5.29 3.85 8.61
N ARG A 306 -6.29 4.70 8.41
CA ARG A 306 -7.37 4.93 9.37
C ARG A 306 -8.16 3.66 9.73
N GLN A 307 -8.37 2.75 8.77
CA GLN A 307 -9.13 1.52 9.00
C GLN A 307 -8.33 0.52 9.81
N GLN A 308 -7.05 0.36 9.48
CA GLN A 308 -6.17 -0.53 10.22
C GLN A 308 -5.97 -0.04 11.68
N LEU A 309 -5.79 1.27 11.89
CA LEU A 309 -5.67 1.81 13.26
C LEU A 309 -6.97 1.69 14.06
N LYS A 310 -8.13 1.81 13.43
CA LYS A 310 -9.40 1.49 14.10
C LYS A 310 -9.43 0.03 14.56
N GLN A 311 -8.96 -0.90 13.75
CA GLN A 311 -8.87 -2.32 14.12
C GLN A 311 -7.94 -2.53 15.32
N VAL A 312 -6.78 -1.85 15.35
CA VAL A 312 -5.86 -1.85 16.50
C VAL A 312 -6.56 -1.44 17.77
N PHE A 313 -7.17 -0.24 17.79
CA PHE A 313 -7.77 0.28 19.02
C PHE A 313 -9.00 -0.51 19.45
N LEU A 314 -9.83 -0.97 18.52
CA LEU A 314 -10.97 -1.83 18.85
C LEU A 314 -10.50 -3.14 19.49
N ASN A 315 -9.46 -3.79 18.97
CA ASN A 315 -8.91 -5.01 19.55
C ASN A 315 -8.38 -4.76 20.97
N LEU A 316 -7.63 -3.67 21.20
CA LEU A 316 -7.11 -3.32 22.51
C LEU A 316 -8.24 -3.00 23.50
N PHE A 317 -9.23 -2.20 23.10
CA PHE A 317 -10.33 -1.80 23.96
C PHE A 317 -11.26 -2.97 24.30
N LEU A 318 -11.58 -3.83 23.32
CA LEU A 318 -12.40 -5.01 23.57
C LEU A 318 -11.68 -6.00 24.50
N ASN A 319 -10.36 -6.18 24.36
CA ASN A 319 -9.58 -7.00 25.28
C ASN A 319 -9.61 -6.44 26.70
N ALA A 320 -9.51 -5.10 26.85
CA ALA A 320 -9.64 -4.46 28.16
C ALA A 320 -11.02 -4.66 28.79
N LEU A 321 -12.10 -4.51 27.99
CA LEU A 321 -13.48 -4.77 28.47
C LEU A 321 -13.67 -6.22 28.90
N ASP A 322 -13.08 -7.16 28.16
CA ASP A 322 -13.18 -8.58 28.49
C ASP A 322 -12.40 -8.91 29.77
N ALA A 323 -11.22 -8.29 29.98
CA ALA A 323 -10.43 -8.46 31.20
C ALA A 323 -11.12 -7.93 32.46
N MET A 324 -12.15 -7.08 32.33
CA MET A 324 -12.93 -6.44 33.39
C MET A 324 -14.37 -6.96 33.49
N SER A 325 -14.75 -7.99 32.69
CA SER A 325 -16.15 -8.42 32.54
C SER A 325 -16.83 -8.85 33.83
N GLU A 326 -16.10 -9.41 34.78
CA GLU A 326 -16.66 -9.96 36.03
C GLU A 326 -16.91 -8.89 37.13
N LYS A 327 -16.06 -7.86 37.22
CA LYS A 327 -16.04 -6.91 38.35
C LYS A 327 -16.29 -5.47 37.95
N GLY A 328 -16.48 -5.22 36.67
CA GLY A 328 -16.39 -3.86 36.14
C GLY A 328 -14.97 -3.29 36.29
N GLY A 329 -14.82 -1.99 36.17
CA GLY A 329 -13.51 -1.34 36.30
C GLY A 329 -13.41 0.00 35.59
N VAL A 330 -12.17 0.37 35.25
CA VAL A 330 -11.86 1.61 34.55
C VAL A 330 -10.99 1.31 33.36
N LEU A 331 -11.45 1.72 32.16
CA LEU A 331 -10.63 1.81 30.96
C LEU A 331 -10.17 3.26 30.80
N ARG A 332 -8.87 3.48 30.88
CA ARG A 332 -8.27 4.81 30.73
C ARG A 332 -7.47 4.87 29.43
N VAL A 333 -7.78 5.87 28.60
CA VAL A 333 -7.06 6.10 27.33
C VAL A 333 -6.46 7.49 27.34
N ARG A 334 -5.15 7.55 27.14
CA ARG A 334 -4.37 8.80 27.13
C ARG A 334 -3.58 8.92 25.84
N THR A 335 -3.44 10.14 25.33
CA THR A 335 -2.52 10.44 24.23
C THR A 335 -1.46 11.43 24.68
N ARG A 336 -0.23 11.28 24.17
CA ARG A 336 0.90 12.15 24.53
C ARG A 336 1.82 12.37 23.34
N LEU A 337 2.47 13.52 23.29
CA LEU A 337 3.57 13.76 22.37
C LEU A 337 4.90 13.38 23.06
N LEU A 338 5.64 12.47 22.46
CA LEU A 338 6.99 12.11 22.89
C LEU A 338 7.99 12.77 21.95
N SER A 339 8.85 13.63 22.50
CA SER A 339 9.94 14.26 21.76
C SER A 339 11.25 13.92 22.44
N LYS A 340 12.18 13.31 21.70
CA LYS A 340 13.59 13.18 22.13
C LYS A 340 14.38 14.37 21.58
N PRO A 341 15.30 14.98 22.32
CA PRO A 341 16.15 16.04 21.79
C PRO A 341 16.88 15.58 20.52
N GLY A 342 16.64 16.29 19.39
CA GLY A 342 17.22 15.95 18.08
C GLY A 342 16.60 14.73 17.35
N GLY A 343 15.53 14.13 17.89
CA GLY A 343 14.80 13.00 17.28
C GLY A 343 13.48 13.42 16.63
N LYS A 344 12.94 12.54 15.79
CA LYS A 344 11.59 12.73 15.25
C LYS A 344 10.56 12.65 16.38
N PRO A 345 9.48 13.48 16.35
CA PRO A 345 8.42 13.39 17.32
C PRO A 345 7.63 12.08 17.17
N TRP A 346 7.07 11.59 18.28
CA TRP A 346 6.22 10.39 18.31
C TRP A 346 4.92 10.70 19.03
N VAL A 347 3.82 10.20 18.53
CA VAL A 347 2.53 10.20 19.23
C VAL A 347 2.41 8.87 19.98
N GLN A 348 2.24 8.93 21.30
CA GLN A 348 1.98 7.77 22.13
C GLN A 348 0.52 7.72 22.50
N ILE A 349 -0.07 6.53 22.36
CA ILE A 349 -1.41 6.20 22.83
C ILE A 349 -1.28 5.15 23.93
N GLU A 350 -1.73 5.48 25.13
CA GLU A 350 -1.72 4.64 26.31
C GLU A 350 -3.14 4.13 26.56
N THR A 351 -3.30 2.81 26.65
CA THR A 351 -4.56 2.13 26.98
C THR A 351 -4.33 1.33 28.27
N GLU A 352 -4.95 1.75 29.37
CA GLU A 352 -4.81 1.15 30.69
C GLU A 352 -6.17 0.60 31.16
N ASP A 353 -6.20 -0.66 31.56
CA ASP A 353 -7.35 -1.29 32.21
C ASP A 353 -7.04 -1.72 33.65
N THR A 354 -8.07 -1.83 34.47
CA THR A 354 -7.99 -2.32 35.85
C THR A 354 -8.47 -3.77 35.98
N GLY A 355 -8.28 -4.56 34.91
CA GLY A 355 -8.75 -5.92 34.81
C GLY A 355 -7.86 -6.95 35.54
N GLN A 356 -8.02 -8.21 35.15
CA GLN A 356 -7.30 -9.34 35.75
C GLN A 356 -5.78 -9.32 35.52
N GLY A 357 -5.29 -8.50 34.58
CA GLY A 357 -3.88 -8.45 34.22
C GLY A 357 -3.38 -9.74 33.55
N ILE A 358 -2.07 -9.75 33.23
CA ILE A 358 -1.38 -10.82 32.53
C ILE A 358 -0.21 -11.29 33.42
N SER A 359 -0.03 -12.59 33.56
CA SER A 359 1.10 -13.15 34.29
C SER A 359 2.41 -12.93 33.53
N GLU A 360 3.52 -12.81 34.25
CA GLU A 360 4.85 -12.62 33.67
C GLU A 360 5.22 -13.73 32.67
N ALA A 361 4.85 -14.96 32.93
CA ALA A 361 5.07 -16.11 32.04
C ALA A 361 4.32 -15.98 30.70
N ASN A 362 3.21 -15.25 30.65
CA ASN A 362 2.41 -15.10 29.45
C ASN A 362 2.78 -13.83 28.64
N LEU A 363 3.44 -12.84 29.28
CA LEU A 363 3.78 -11.56 28.63
C LEU A 363 4.64 -11.73 27.39
N GLU A 364 5.53 -12.70 27.35
CA GLU A 364 6.40 -12.99 26.19
C GLU A 364 5.61 -13.56 25.00
N HIS A 365 4.43 -14.14 25.24
CA HIS A 365 3.65 -14.87 24.24
C HIS A 365 2.38 -14.16 23.78
N ILE A 366 2.00 -13.02 24.38
CA ILE A 366 0.70 -12.38 24.06
C ILE A 366 0.55 -11.93 22.60
N PHE A 367 1.65 -11.75 21.88
CA PHE A 367 1.65 -11.42 20.46
C PHE A 367 1.81 -12.65 19.56
N ASP A 368 2.07 -13.83 20.14
CA ASP A 368 2.15 -15.07 19.37
C ASP A 368 0.77 -15.40 18.79
N PRO A 369 0.68 -15.82 17.53
CA PRO A 369 -0.59 -16.22 16.95
C PRO A 369 -1.28 -17.32 17.77
N PHE A 370 -2.58 -17.11 18.04
CA PHE A 370 -3.46 -18.03 18.80
C PHE A 370 -3.13 -18.21 20.27
N PHE A 371 -2.21 -17.45 20.79
CA PHE A 371 -2.01 -17.43 22.21
C PHE A 371 -3.21 -16.79 22.90
N THR A 372 -3.88 -17.53 23.77
CA THR A 372 -5.00 -17.05 24.59
C THR A 372 -5.04 -17.75 25.93
N THR A 373 -5.36 -17.02 26.98
CA THR A 373 -5.61 -17.55 28.32
C THR A 373 -7.11 -17.69 28.63
N LYS A 374 -7.99 -17.34 27.68
CA LYS A 374 -9.44 -17.33 27.87
C LYS A 374 -10.10 -18.70 27.79
N HIS A 375 -9.37 -19.76 27.44
CA HIS A 375 -9.89 -21.13 27.37
C HIS A 375 -10.30 -21.72 28.75
N GLU A 376 -9.74 -21.23 29.83
CA GLU A 376 -9.97 -21.78 31.18
C GLU A 376 -11.21 -21.21 31.87
N SER A 377 -11.77 -20.10 31.39
CA SER A 377 -12.84 -19.36 32.09
C SER A 377 -14.27 -19.59 31.56
N GLY A 378 -14.46 -20.34 30.48
CA GLY A 378 -15.80 -20.76 30.03
C GLY A 378 -16.73 -19.68 29.45
N GLU A 379 -16.36 -18.41 29.56
CA GLU A 379 -17.18 -17.26 29.13
C GLU A 379 -16.46 -16.43 28.06
N HIS A 380 -16.56 -16.61 26.84
CA HIS A 380 -15.98 -15.86 25.72
C HIS A 380 -14.53 -16.23 25.39
N GLU A 381 -14.37 -17.35 24.74
CA GLU A 381 -13.08 -17.77 24.16
C GLU A 381 -12.59 -16.77 23.11
N GLY A 382 -11.39 -16.22 23.29
CA GLY A 382 -10.71 -15.40 22.30
C GLY A 382 -9.90 -16.30 21.36
N THR A 383 -9.83 -15.94 20.09
CA THR A 383 -9.09 -16.68 19.06
C THR A 383 -7.57 -16.57 19.18
N GLY A 384 -7.08 -15.63 20.01
CA GLY A 384 -5.65 -15.35 20.14
C GLY A 384 -5.01 -14.65 18.91
N LEU A 385 -5.81 -14.19 17.95
CA LEU A 385 -5.31 -13.45 16.79
C LEU A 385 -5.33 -11.94 16.98
N GLY A 386 -6.19 -11.41 17.83
CA GLY A 386 -6.40 -9.98 17.98
C GLY A 386 -5.12 -9.18 18.28
N LEU A 387 -4.29 -9.65 19.23
CA LEU A 387 -3.02 -8.98 19.58
C LEU A 387 -1.93 -9.20 18.54
N THR A 388 -1.90 -10.33 17.87
CA THR A 388 -0.99 -10.58 16.74
C THR A 388 -1.26 -9.58 15.59
N ILE A 389 -2.54 -9.36 15.26
CA ILE A 389 -2.95 -8.37 14.25
C ILE A 389 -2.58 -6.96 14.70
N VAL A 390 -2.76 -6.62 15.98
CA VAL A 390 -2.34 -5.33 16.55
C VAL A 390 -0.85 -5.11 16.35
N HIS A 391 -0.01 -6.06 16.76
CA HIS A 391 1.45 -5.97 16.63
C HIS A 391 1.86 -5.74 15.19
N GLN A 392 1.30 -6.52 14.28
CA GLN A 392 1.59 -6.46 12.87
C GLN A 392 1.20 -5.11 12.23
N ILE A 393 -0.01 -4.60 12.51
CA ILE A 393 -0.45 -3.31 11.98
C ILE A 393 0.48 -2.19 12.49
N ILE A 394 0.86 -2.21 13.77
CA ILE A 394 1.76 -1.20 14.34
C ILE A 394 3.13 -1.25 13.68
N GLU A 395 3.71 -2.43 13.42
CA GLU A 395 4.96 -2.58 12.68
C GLU A 395 4.85 -2.04 11.24
N GLU A 396 3.74 -2.30 10.54
CA GLU A 396 3.49 -1.80 9.18
C GLU A 396 3.38 -0.27 9.13
N HIS A 397 3.01 0.36 10.25
CA HIS A 397 2.99 1.82 10.43
C HIS A 397 4.31 2.37 10.99
N HIS A 398 5.38 1.56 11.01
CA HIS A 398 6.68 1.93 11.57
C HIS A 398 6.60 2.36 13.05
N GLY A 399 5.60 1.87 13.75
CA GLY A 399 5.36 2.11 15.17
C GLY A 399 6.01 1.06 16.06
N ASP A 400 5.77 1.20 17.36
CA ASP A 400 6.20 0.28 18.40
C ASP A 400 5.05 0.08 19.39
N ILE A 401 4.86 -1.15 19.90
CA ILE A 401 3.90 -1.46 20.94
C ILE A 401 4.59 -2.13 22.12
N GLN A 402 4.31 -1.61 23.31
CA GLN A 402 4.82 -2.13 24.57
C GLN A 402 3.66 -2.49 25.49
N VAL A 403 3.87 -3.49 26.35
CA VAL A 403 2.90 -3.93 27.35
C VAL A 403 3.52 -3.88 28.73
N LYS A 404 2.74 -3.42 29.71
CA LYS A 404 3.05 -3.51 31.14
C LYS A 404 1.83 -4.10 31.83
N SER A 405 2.00 -5.18 32.55
CA SER A 405 0.88 -5.82 33.24
C SER A 405 1.33 -6.47 34.53
N VAL A 406 0.41 -6.50 35.49
CA VAL A 406 0.58 -7.22 36.77
C VAL A 406 -0.67 -8.02 36.98
N ALA A 407 -0.54 -9.32 37.20
CA ALA A 407 -1.66 -10.21 37.45
C ALA A 407 -2.50 -9.72 38.66
N GLY A 408 -3.80 -9.54 38.45
CA GLY A 408 -4.74 -9.01 39.44
C GLY A 408 -4.79 -7.49 39.56
N ALA A 409 -3.97 -6.72 38.84
CA ALA A 409 -3.90 -5.26 38.91
C ALA A 409 -4.26 -4.52 37.62
N GLY A 410 -4.26 -5.22 36.49
CA GLY A 410 -4.60 -4.66 35.17
C GLY A 410 -3.47 -4.67 34.16
N THR A 411 -3.74 -4.13 32.98
CA THR A 411 -2.80 -4.09 31.85
C THR A 411 -2.72 -2.69 31.26
N THR A 412 -1.54 -2.29 30.83
CA THR A 412 -1.29 -1.06 30.07
C THR A 412 -0.59 -1.38 28.77
N PHE A 413 -1.20 -1.06 27.65
CA PHE A 413 -0.59 -1.05 26.33
C PHE A 413 -0.15 0.36 25.95
N LEU A 414 1.06 0.48 25.40
CA LEU A 414 1.65 1.72 24.92
C LEU A 414 1.93 1.58 23.44
N VAL A 415 1.14 2.23 22.61
CA VAL A 415 1.33 2.30 21.15
C VAL A 415 2.05 3.59 20.82
N ASN A 416 3.19 3.51 20.13
CA ASN A 416 3.98 4.65 19.70
C ASN A 416 3.98 4.72 18.17
N LEU A 417 3.61 5.87 17.60
CA LEU A 417 3.56 6.10 16.15
C LEU A 417 4.44 7.30 15.77
N PRO A 418 5.23 7.22 14.68
CA PRO A 418 6.08 8.32 14.24
C PRO A 418 5.23 9.48 13.72
N ALA A 419 5.38 10.65 14.30
CA ALA A 419 4.66 11.85 13.88
C ALA A 419 5.33 12.55 12.70
N ILE A 420 4.52 13.25 11.91
CA ILE A 420 5.02 14.13 10.86
C ILE A 420 5.69 15.33 11.54
N PRO A 421 6.93 15.69 11.18
CA PRO A 421 7.55 16.91 11.69
C PRO A 421 6.70 18.13 11.29
N SER A 422 6.40 19.01 12.25
CA SER A 422 5.67 20.26 12.03
C SER A 422 6.46 21.23 11.18
#